data_194e6d8b3299d13ccf99e2532595aaee
#
_entry.id   194e6d8b3299d13ccf99e2532595aaee
#
_cell.length_a   1.000
_cell.length_b   1.000
_cell.length_c   1.000
_cell.angle_alpha   90.00
_cell.angle_beta   90.00
_cell.angle_gamma   90.00
#
_symmetry.space_group_name_H-M   'P 1'
#
loop_
_entity.id
_entity.type
_entity.pdbx_description
1 polymer ?
#
loop_
_entity_poly.entity_id
_entity_poly.type
_entity_poly.pdbx_seq_one_letter_code
_entity_poly.pdbx_strand_id
1 'polypeptide(L)'
;MIFEHCNYLGDLELNKKETQGIRLYNLPNGDWVPSITSVTSFYNRQIFAKWRKRVGVEEANRITKKATARGTDFHEAVEVYMRNKEINWDDFKPLTRYMFHHALPYLDKINNIHAIERTLYSEYLGL
;
A
#
# COMPACT_ATOMS: atom_id res chain seq x y z
N MET A 1 0.24 -0.83 -23.27
CA MET A 1 1.50 -0.13 -23.03
C MET A 1 2.49 -1.07 -22.36
N ILE A 2 3.75 -0.94 -22.67
CA ILE A 2 4.83 -1.67 -21.98
C ILE A 2 5.65 -0.66 -21.21
N PHE A 3 5.78 -0.87 -19.89
CA PHE A 3 6.57 -0.01 -19.02
C PHE A 3 8.05 -0.39 -19.07
N GLU A 4 8.91 0.63 -19.08
CA GLU A 4 10.34 0.44 -18.88
C GLU A 4 10.64 0.35 -17.38
N HIS A 5 11.43 -0.64 -16.99
CA HIS A 5 11.85 -0.86 -15.61
C HIS A 5 13.32 -0.51 -15.45
N CYS A 6 13.59 0.40 -14.52
CA CYS A 6 14.94 0.82 -14.14
C CYS A 6 15.31 0.15 -12.82
N ASN A 7 16.09 -0.90 -12.87
CA ASN A 7 16.38 -1.73 -11.68
C ASN A 7 17.58 -1.20 -10.87
N TYR A 8 17.53 0.08 -10.46
CA TYR A 8 18.61 0.70 -9.66
C TYR A 8 18.57 0.33 -8.17
N LEU A 9 17.39 -0.04 -7.67
CA LEU A 9 17.21 -0.42 -6.28
C LEU A 9 17.22 -1.94 -6.19
N GLY A 10 18.22 -2.53 -5.56
CA GLY A 10 18.27 -3.95 -5.27
C GLY A 10 17.07 -4.41 -4.43
N ASP A 11 16.88 -5.70 -4.25
CA ASP A 11 15.84 -6.21 -3.36
C ASP A 11 16.22 -5.88 -1.92
N LEU A 12 15.29 -5.26 -1.19
CA LEU A 12 15.44 -4.92 0.21
C LEU A 12 14.34 -5.56 1.03
N GLU A 13 14.72 -6.49 1.88
CA GLU A 13 13.84 -7.05 2.90
C GLU A 13 14.31 -6.59 4.27
N LEU A 14 13.41 -5.98 5.02
CA LEU A 14 13.66 -5.56 6.40
C LEU A 14 12.85 -6.42 7.36
N ASN A 15 13.48 -6.82 8.46
CA ASN A 15 12.76 -7.45 9.55
C ASN A 15 11.75 -6.47 10.13
N LYS A 16 10.56 -6.94 10.42
CA LYS A 16 9.47 -6.14 10.98
C LYS A 16 8.93 -6.76 12.25
N LYS A 17 8.49 -5.92 13.16
CA LYS A 17 7.73 -6.32 14.35
C LYS A 17 6.59 -5.34 14.59
N GLU A 18 5.56 -5.78 15.29
CA GLU A 18 4.46 -4.91 15.70
C GLU A 18 4.41 -4.87 17.22
N THR A 19 4.39 -3.66 17.77
CA THR A 19 4.32 -3.42 19.21
C THR A 19 3.30 -2.32 19.47
N GLN A 20 2.27 -2.62 20.24
CA GLN A 20 1.19 -1.67 20.59
C GLN A 20 0.54 -1.00 19.36
N GLY A 21 0.35 -1.75 18.28
CA GLY A 21 -0.23 -1.24 17.03
C GLY A 21 0.71 -0.35 16.20
N ILE A 22 1.98 -0.31 16.57
CA ILE A 22 3.03 0.38 15.80
C ILE A 22 3.87 -0.66 15.08
N ARG A 23 3.97 -0.54 13.77
CA ARG A 23 4.85 -1.38 12.96
C ARG A 23 6.24 -0.75 12.91
N LEU A 24 7.23 -1.52 13.35
CA LEU A 24 8.64 -1.14 13.34
C LEU A 24 9.41 -2.00 12.34
N TYR A 25 10.37 -1.38 11.69
CA TYR A 25 11.30 -2.03 10.77
C TYR A 25 12.74 -1.91 11.27
N ASN A 26 13.51 -2.99 11.15
CA ASN A 26 14.92 -2.98 11.47
C ASN A 26 15.74 -2.56 10.27
N LEU A 27 16.45 -1.44 10.40
CA LEU A 27 17.32 -0.91 9.34
C LEU A 27 18.65 -1.67 9.28
N PRO A 28 19.40 -1.59 8.16
CA PRO A 28 20.72 -2.18 8.04
C PRO A 28 21.73 -1.72 9.10
N ASN A 29 21.57 -0.50 9.62
CA ASN A 29 22.41 0.03 10.71
C ASN A 29 22.04 -0.53 12.10
N GLY A 30 20.99 -1.36 12.21
CA GLY A 30 20.52 -1.97 13.45
C GLY A 30 19.41 -1.21 14.15
N ASP A 31 19.05 0.00 13.73
CA ASP A 31 17.99 0.79 14.33
C ASP A 31 16.60 0.22 14.00
N TRP A 32 15.68 0.38 14.95
CA TRP A 32 14.27 0.08 14.76
C TRP A 32 13.50 1.38 14.56
N VAL A 33 12.89 1.53 13.40
CA VAL A 33 12.16 2.74 13.02
C VAL A 33 10.69 2.45 12.71
N PRO A 34 9.76 3.39 13.00
CA PRO A 34 8.35 3.19 12.67
C PRO A 34 8.11 3.27 11.15
N SER A 35 7.06 2.61 10.70
CA SER A 35 6.58 2.81 9.32
C SER A 35 5.96 4.20 9.17
N ILE A 36 6.03 4.78 7.98
CA ILE A 36 5.39 6.07 7.67
C ILE A 36 3.89 6.04 7.97
N THR A 37 3.22 4.92 7.71
CA THR A 37 1.79 4.76 8.01
C THR A 37 1.52 4.75 9.51
N SER A 38 2.43 4.24 10.33
CA SER A 38 2.31 4.34 11.80
C SER A 38 2.42 5.79 12.27
N VAL A 39 3.29 6.58 11.66
CA VAL A 39 3.44 8.01 11.97
C VAL A 39 2.20 8.80 11.53
N THR A 40 1.75 8.63 10.30
CA THR A 40 0.58 9.35 9.76
C THR A 40 -0.71 8.96 10.46
N SER A 41 -0.87 7.68 10.84
CA SER A 41 -2.05 7.22 11.57
C SER A 41 -2.16 7.81 12.98
N PHE A 42 -1.04 8.19 13.57
CA PHE A 42 -1.04 8.86 14.88
C PHE A 42 -1.84 10.16 14.87
N TYR A 43 -1.67 10.99 13.85
CA TYR A 43 -2.43 12.24 13.69
C TYR A 43 -3.92 12.01 13.43
N ASN A 44 -4.27 10.94 12.76
CA ASN A 44 -5.65 10.63 12.39
C ASN A 44 -6.38 9.77 13.44
N ARG A 45 -5.69 9.32 14.48
CA ARG A 45 -6.24 8.38 15.49
C ARG A 45 -7.51 8.90 16.14
N GLN A 46 -7.53 10.18 16.55
CA GLN A 46 -8.69 10.77 17.21
C GLN A 46 -9.88 10.92 16.27
N ILE A 47 -9.63 11.33 15.03
CA ILE A 47 -10.67 11.49 14.00
C ILE A 47 -11.30 10.12 13.71
N PHE A 48 -10.48 9.11 13.55
CA PHE A 48 -10.91 7.74 13.29
C PHE A 48 -11.68 7.15 14.47
N ALA A 49 -11.23 7.39 15.71
CA ALA A 49 -11.93 6.96 16.91
C ALA A 49 -13.32 7.62 17.04
N LYS A 50 -13.43 8.92 16.77
CA LYS A 50 -14.73 9.62 16.74
C LYS A 50 -15.67 9.06 15.67
N TRP A 51 -15.15 8.79 14.49
CA TRP A 51 -15.94 8.18 13.42
C TRP A 51 -16.44 6.79 13.82
N ARG A 52 -15.56 5.93 14.36
CA ARG A 52 -15.93 4.58 14.83
C ARG A 52 -17.00 4.62 15.92
N LYS A 53 -16.90 5.57 16.85
CA LYS A 53 -17.91 5.77 17.89
C LYS A 53 -19.26 6.20 17.30
N ARG A 54 -19.26 7.04 16.28
CA ARG A 54 -20.47 7.54 15.63
C ARG A 54 -21.22 6.45 14.84
N VAL A 55 -20.51 5.63 14.07
CA VAL A 55 -21.13 4.60 13.21
C VAL A 55 -21.36 3.27 13.93
N GLY A 56 -20.73 3.05 15.09
CA GLY A 56 -20.73 1.79 15.82
C GLY A 56 -19.59 0.85 15.40
N VAL A 57 -19.16 0.00 16.33
CA VAL A 57 -17.97 -0.86 16.16
C VAL A 57 -18.16 -1.88 15.05
N GLU A 58 -19.30 -2.57 15.00
CA GLU A 58 -19.59 -3.59 13.99
C GLU A 58 -19.63 -3.01 12.59
N GLU A 59 -20.34 -1.89 12.41
CA GLU A 59 -20.44 -1.21 11.11
C GLU A 59 -19.10 -0.63 10.68
N ALA A 60 -18.34 -0.02 11.59
CA ALA A 60 -17.00 0.46 11.32
C ALA A 60 -16.07 -0.68 10.88
N ASN A 61 -16.12 -1.83 11.53
CA ASN A 61 -15.34 -3.01 11.14
C ASN A 61 -15.76 -3.54 9.76
N ARG A 62 -17.05 -3.57 9.47
CA ARG A 62 -17.57 -3.99 8.16
C ARG A 62 -17.08 -3.07 7.04
N ILE A 63 -17.18 -1.76 7.25
CA ILE A 63 -16.73 -0.75 6.27
C ILE A 63 -15.21 -0.85 6.06
N THR A 64 -14.43 -0.92 7.14
CA THR A 64 -12.97 -1.02 7.08
C THR A 64 -12.53 -2.29 6.35
N LYS A 65 -13.10 -3.45 6.69
CA LYS A 65 -12.79 -4.73 6.03
C LYS A 65 -13.07 -4.68 4.53
N LYS A 66 -14.23 -4.12 4.15
CA LYS A 66 -14.63 -3.99 2.74
C LYS A 66 -13.70 -3.02 1.98
N ALA A 67 -13.34 -1.89 2.58
CA ALA A 67 -12.42 -0.92 1.99
C ALA A 67 -11.01 -1.49 1.82
N THR A 68 -10.50 -2.19 2.83
CA THR A 68 -9.18 -2.85 2.79
C THR A 68 -9.13 -3.92 1.69
N ALA A 69 -10.13 -4.80 1.62
CA ALA A 69 -10.20 -5.83 0.59
C ALA A 69 -10.24 -5.24 -0.82
N ARG A 70 -11.01 -4.17 -1.02
CA ARG A 70 -11.08 -3.45 -2.30
C ARG A 70 -9.75 -2.80 -2.66
N GLY A 71 -9.09 -2.17 -1.69
CA GLY A 71 -7.78 -1.55 -1.88
C GLY A 71 -6.72 -2.58 -2.28
N THR A 72 -6.64 -3.69 -1.56
CA THR A 72 -5.70 -4.77 -1.86
C THR A 72 -5.91 -5.33 -3.26
N ASP A 73 -7.14 -5.63 -3.62
CA ASP A 73 -7.53 -6.16 -4.92
C ASP A 73 -7.14 -5.20 -6.08
N PHE A 74 -7.37 -3.90 -5.87
CA PHE A 74 -7.00 -2.88 -6.85
C PHE A 74 -5.47 -2.71 -6.98
N HIS A 75 -4.74 -2.66 -5.87
CA HIS A 75 -3.28 -2.57 -5.87
C HIS A 75 -2.64 -3.75 -6.60
N GLU A 76 -3.14 -4.96 -6.36
CA GLU A 76 -2.66 -6.16 -7.04
C GLU A 76 -2.87 -6.10 -8.56
N ALA A 77 -4.04 -5.66 -9.03
CA ALA A 77 -4.30 -5.48 -10.45
C ALA A 77 -3.35 -4.45 -11.09
N VAL A 78 -3.11 -3.32 -10.41
CA VAL A 78 -2.17 -2.29 -10.86
C VAL A 78 -0.74 -2.82 -10.88
N GLU A 79 -0.32 -3.56 -9.86
CA GLU A 79 1.01 -4.17 -9.81
C GLU A 79 1.24 -5.13 -10.98
N VAL A 80 0.29 -6.03 -11.25
CA VAL A 80 0.34 -6.97 -12.38
C VAL A 80 0.55 -6.21 -13.69
N TYR A 81 -0.25 -5.15 -13.91
CA TYR A 81 -0.16 -4.32 -15.10
C TYR A 81 1.20 -3.61 -15.23
N MET A 82 1.67 -2.95 -14.17
CA MET A 82 2.93 -2.21 -14.19
C MET A 82 4.16 -3.12 -14.28
N ARG A 83 4.03 -4.41 -13.97
CA ARG A 83 5.05 -5.45 -14.22
C ARG A 83 4.99 -6.03 -15.63
N ASN A 84 4.21 -5.44 -16.52
CA ASN A 84 4.01 -5.90 -17.90
C ASN A 84 3.44 -7.34 -18.00
N LYS A 85 2.66 -7.74 -17.02
CA LYS A 85 1.97 -9.02 -16.99
C LYS A 85 0.52 -8.86 -17.45
N GLU A 86 -0.03 -9.91 -18.04
CA GLU A 86 -1.45 -9.95 -18.37
C GLU A 86 -2.30 -10.08 -17.12
N ILE A 87 -3.38 -9.30 -17.04
CA ILE A 87 -4.33 -9.37 -15.92
C ILE A 87 -5.40 -10.40 -16.25
N ASN A 88 -5.49 -11.45 -15.45
CA ASN A 88 -6.64 -12.35 -15.48
C ASN A 88 -7.79 -11.75 -14.66
N TRP A 89 -8.77 -11.16 -15.34
CA TRP A 89 -9.88 -10.47 -14.66
C TRP A 89 -10.83 -11.38 -13.90
N ASP A 90 -10.76 -12.69 -14.13
CA ASP A 90 -11.56 -13.66 -13.35
C ASP A 90 -11.07 -13.79 -11.90
N ASP A 91 -9.82 -13.38 -11.63
CA ASP A 91 -9.23 -13.36 -10.29
C ASP A 91 -9.65 -12.13 -9.47
N PHE A 92 -10.28 -11.13 -10.10
CA PHE A 92 -10.60 -9.84 -9.50
C PHE A 92 -12.11 -9.57 -9.47
N LYS A 93 -12.52 -8.76 -8.50
CA LYS A 93 -13.91 -8.32 -8.41
C LYS A 93 -14.28 -7.38 -9.57
N PRO A 94 -15.55 -7.36 -10.04
CA PRO A 94 -16.00 -6.47 -11.09
C PRO A 94 -15.71 -4.98 -10.81
N LEU A 95 -15.84 -4.56 -9.55
CA LEU A 95 -15.54 -3.19 -9.15
C LEU A 95 -14.04 -2.85 -9.33
N THR A 96 -13.15 -3.79 -9.07
CA THR A 96 -11.71 -3.62 -9.29
C THR A 96 -11.39 -3.36 -10.74
N ARG A 97 -11.99 -4.14 -11.64
CA ARG A 97 -11.86 -3.94 -13.08
C ARG A 97 -12.38 -2.58 -13.52
N TYR A 98 -13.52 -2.16 -13.01
CA TYR A 98 -14.07 -0.83 -13.28
C TYR A 98 -13.14 0.28 -12.82
N MET A 99 -12.65 0.22 -11.58
CA MET A 99 -11.69 1.18 -11.03
C MET A 99 -10.39 1.22 -11.82
N PHE A 100 -9.88 0.06 -12.22
CA PHE A 100 -8.67 -0.06 -13.02
C PHE A 100 -8.80 0.65 -14.37
N HIS A 101 -9.90 0.46 -15.09
CA HIS A 101 -10.13 1.14 -16.37
C HIS A 101 -10.19 2.67 -16.22
N HIS A 102 -10.70 3.17 -15.09
CA HIS A 102 -10.66 4.60 -14.80
C HIS A 102 -9.26 5.12 -14.48
N ALA A 103 -8.42 4.30 -13.85
CA ALA A 103 -7.04 4.65 -13.52
C ALA A 103 -6.09 4.54 -14.72
N LEU A 104 -6.41 3.72 -15.71
CA LEU A 104 -5.55 3.38 -16.84
C LEU A 104 -4.95 4.59 -17.57
N PRO A 105 -5.69 5.66 -17.91
CA PRO A 105 -5.12 6.83 -18.56
C PRO A 105 -4.05 7.56 -17.75
N TYR A 106 -4.08 7.38 -16.43
CA TYR A 106 -3.07 7.95 -15.52
C TYR A 106 -1.89 7.02 -15.35
N LEU A 107 -2.13 5.72 -15.25
CA LEU A 107 -1.07 4.70 -15.20
C LEU A 107 -0.20 4.73 -16.45
N ASP A 108 -0.79 4.91 -17.62
CA ASP A 108 -0.08 4.97 -18.90
C ASP A 108 0.83 6.20 -19.05
N LYS A 109 0.72 7.17 -18.16
CA LYS A 109 1.65 8.31 -18.09
C LYS A 109 2.91 8.03 -17.28
N ILE A 110 2.91 6.95 -16.50
CA ILE A 110 4.04 6.53 -15.69
C ILE A 110 4.98 5.71 -16.58
N ASN A 111 6.27 5.98 -16.48
CA ASN A 111 7.30 5.18 -17.13
C ASN A 111 8.61 5.27 -16.35
N ASN A 112 9.64 4.54 -16.78
CA ASN A 112 10.93 4.45 -16.08
C ASN A 112 10.74 4.02 -14.62
N ILE A 113 10.08 2.88 -14.43
CA ILE A 113 9.69 2.38 -13.11
C ILE A 113 10.92 1.89 -12.35
N HIS A 114 11.22 2.52 -11.22
CA HIS A 114 12.34 2.16 -10.36
C HIS A 114 11.97 1.14 -9.29
N ALA A 115 10.74 1.18 -8.81
CA ALA A 115 10.25 0.27 -7.79
C ALA A 115 8.73 0.13 -7.87
N ILE A 116 8.21 -1.07 -7.57
CA ILE A 116 6.79 -1.37 -7.41
C ILE A 116 6.65 -2.15 -6.10
N GLU A 117 5.78 -1.68 -5.19
CA GLU A 117 5.51 -2.33 -3.90
C GLU A 117 6.79 -2.70 -3.13
N ARG A 118 7.75 -1.79 -3.13
CA ARG A 118 9.06 -2.03 -2.54
C ARG A 118 9.22 -1.30 -1.22
N THR A 119 9.88 -1.94 -0.27
CA THR A 119 10.26 -1.31 0.99
C THR A 119 11.35 -0.27 0.75
N LEU A 120 11.10 0.95 1.21
CA LEU A 120 12.05 2.06 1.22
C LEU A 120 12.22 2.55 2.66
N TYR A 121 13.39 3.07 2.97
CA TYR A 121 13.66 3.66 4.27
C TYR A 121 14.51 4.93 4.15
N SER A 122 14.51 5.73 5.21
CA SER A 122 15.36 6.90 5.35
C SER A 122 15.96 6.95 6.75
N GLU A 123 17.26 6.79 6.84
CA GLU A 123 17.97 6.96 8.13
C GLU A 123 17.86 8.40 8.65
N TYR A 124 17.87 9.38 7.73
CA TYR A 124 17.74 10.79 8.06
C TYR A 124 16.38 11.11 8.72
N LEU A 125 15.28 10.53 8.22
CA LEU A 125 13.94 10.75 8.75
C LEU A 125 13.60 9.80 9.91
N GLY A 126 14.37 8.74 10.11
CA GLY A 126 14.07 7.69 11.08
C GLY A 126 12.78 6.93 10.75
N LEU A 127 12.57 6.62 9.47
CA LEU A 127 11.37 5.97 8.95
C LEU A 127 11.73 4.81 8.02
#